data_90589dc193b8161dd3b4cee66cefba8b
#
_entry.id   90589dc193b8161dd3b4cee66cefba8b
#
_cell.length_a   1.000
_cell.length_b   1.000
_cell.length_c   1.000
_cell.angle_alpha   90.00
_cell.angle_beta   90.00
_cell.angle_gamma   90.00
#
_symmetry.space_group_name_H-M   'P 1'
#
loop_
_entity.id
_entity.type
_entity.pdbx_description
1 polymer ?
#
loop_
_entity_poly.entity_id
_entity_poly.type
_entity_poly.pdbx_seq_one_letter_code
_entity_poly.pdbx_strand_id
1 'polypeptide(L)'
;MKLLYLAHDLDDAAIWRRVQMLEATGAEVVIAGFKRLPGAPQRPAEILGWTQDGKLAARALSVARAYPQIRRRVRALVSVGVDVILARNLEMLALGRHARAAFADKPALVYELLDIHRIMLGQGTASRALRRIERGLLAETDLVVTSSEAFESEYLEPYQHNTVPVHLVENKPFLPESLIPQGARLAPVTQGQITIGWFGILRCRWSLETLDGLTRRNPGRYRVVISGRPSLDVIPDFHAVIEPNDALEFRGSYAWPDELPEIYGACDLAWLLDRFDPGGNSDWLLPNRLYEGGLFGAPPIGLSHTQIGRRMAREGIGVQVSAPEISAVEDALAPIGPEELEVLRSALAARERASWLASAADGAAMLAALRAPIQSNAA
;
A
#
# COMPACT_ATOMS: atom_id res chain seq x y z
N MET A 1 20.44 -4.39 15.59
CA MET A 1 20.51 -4.84 14.19
C MET A 1 20.60 -3.62 13.30
N LYS A 2 21.52 -3.65 12.35
CA LYS A 2 21.74 -2.57 11.38
C LYS A 2 21.26 -3.00 10.01
N LEU A 3 20.39 -2.19 9.40
CA LEU A 3 19.81 -2.46 8.09
C LEU A 3 20.25 -1.43 7.05
N LEU A 4 20.52 -1.90 5.82
CA LEU A 4 20.55 -1.06 4.63
C LEU A 4 19.19 -1.20 3.92
N TYR A 5 18.39 -0.14 3.89
CA TYR A 5 17.12 -0.14 3.19
C TYR A 5 17.28 0.50 1.81
N LEU A 6 17.13 -0.29 0.75
CA LEU A 6 17.14 0.16 -0.64
C LEU A 6 15.72 0.49 -1.08
N ALA A 7 15.44 1.78 -1.25
CA ALA A 7 14.12 2.31 -1.56
C ALA A 7 13.99 2.69 -3.04
N HIS A 8 12.91 2.26 -3.68
CA HIS A 8 12.63 2.59 -5.07
C HIS A 8 12.27 4.07 -5.26
N ASP A 9 11.76 4.72 -4.21
CA ASP A 9 11.33 6.11 -4.21
C ASP A 9 11.37 6.74 -2.81
N LEU A 10 12.29 7.68 -2.60
CA LEU A 10 12.45 8.39 -1.32
C LEU A 10 11.36 9.45 -1.08
N ASP A 11 10.49 9.72 -2.06
CA ASP A 11 9.35 10.61 -1.92
C ASP A 11 8.06 9.85 -1.52
N ASP A 12 8.12 8.49 -1.44
CA ASP A 12 7.00 7.66 -0.97
C ASP A 12 6.95 7.64 0.57
N ALA A 13 5.87 8.17 1.14
CA ALA A 13 5.63 8.18 2.58
C ALA A 13 5.63 6.77 3.21
N ALA A 14 5.28 5.72 2.45
CA ALA A 14 5.29 4.35 2.95
C ALA A 14 6.70 3.82 3.25
N ILE A 15 7.75 4.36 2.59
CA ILE A 15 9.14 4.08 2.92
C ILE A 15 9.45 4.57 4.34
N TRP A 16 9.10 5.81 4.63
CA TRP A 16 9.40 6.45 5.92
C TRP A 16 8.61 5.84 7.08
N ARG A 17 7.36 5.42 6.84
CA ARG A 17 6.58 4.65 7.83
C ARG A 17 7.26 3.32 8.17
N ARG A 18 7.78 2.60 7.19
CA ARG A 18 8.52 1.35 7.40
C ARG A 18 9.79 1.59 8.21
N VAL A 19 10.51 2.66 7.92
CA VAL A 19 11.70 3.07 8.67
C VAL A 19 11.34 3.36 10.12
N GLN A 20 10.33 4.20 10.37
CA GLN A 20 9.87 4.53 11.72
C GLN A 20 9.49 3.27 12.51
N MET A 21 8.77 2.35 11.88
CA MET A 21 8.37 1.08 12.52
C MET A 21 9.60 0.24 12.93
N LEU A 22 10.62 0.15 12.08
CA LEU A 22 11.85 -0.59 12.37
C LEU A 22 12.69 0.10 13.45
N GLU A 23 12.85 1.41 13.38
CA GLU A 23 13.60 2.19 14.38
C GLU A 23 12.94 2.17 15.76
N ALA A 24 11.59 2.14 15.81
CA ALA A 24 10.85 2.00 17.07
C ALA A 24 11.18 0.69 17.83
N THR A 25 11.74 -0.31 17.13
CA THR A 25 12.20 -1.57 17.72
C THR A 25 13.71 -1.57 18.09
N GLY A 26 14.37 -0.43 17.95
CA GLY A 26 15.81 -0.28 18.21
C GLY A 26 16.72 -0.71 17.04
N ALA A 27 16.17 -0.87 15.83
CA ALA A 27 16.98 -1.10 14.64
C ALA A 27 17.65 0.21 14.17
N GLU A 28 18.88 0.13 13.70
CA GLU A 28 19.56 1.21 12.98
C GLU A 28 19.28 1.06 11.49
N VAL A 29 18.59 2.03 10.87
CA VAL A 29 18.22 1.96 9.45
C VAL A 29 18.99 3.01 8.66
N VAL A 30 19.82 2.55 7.74
CA VAL A 30 20.52 3.38 6.75
C VAL A 30 19.80 3.25 5.43
N ILE A 31 19.49 4.37 4.76
CA ILE A 31 18.63 4.38 3.58
C ILE A 31 19.41 4.86 2.36
N ALA A 32 19.24 4.17 1.25
CA ALA A 32 19.65 4.63 -0.08
C ALA A 32 18.51 4.37 -1.07
N GLY A 33 18.27 5.30 -1.99
CA GLY A 33 17.16 5.15 -2.92
C GLY A 33 17.13 6.18 -4.04
N PHE A 34 16.12 6.07 -4.91
CA PHE A 34 15.87 7.04 -5.97
C PHE A 34 14.91 8.14 -5.50
N LYS A 35 14.93 9.28 -6.19
CA LYS A 35 13.99 10.38 -5.99
C LYS A 35 13.22 10.71 -7.26
N ARG A 36 12.01 11.24 -7.10
CA ARG A 36 11.18 11.74 -8.20
C ARG A 36 11.03 13.26 -8.16
N LEU A 37 10.92 13.83 -6.97
CA LEU A 37 10.66 15.24 -6.76
C LEU A 37 11.94 16.00 -6.36
N PRO A 38 12.11 17.27 -6.76
CA PRO A 38 13.22 18.10 -6.31
C PRO A 38 13.16 18.32 -4.79
N GLY A 39 14.31 18.69 -4.21
CA GLY A 39 14.45 18.92 -2.76
C GLY A 39 15.13 17.77 -2.03
N ALA A 40 15.39 17.96 -0.73
CA ALA A 40 15.98 16.95 0.13
C ALA A 40 14.96 15.83 0.44
N PRO A 41 15.41 14.60 0.72
CA PRO A 41 14.54 13.57 1.30
C PRO A 41 13.99 14.04 2.66
N GLN A 42 12.88 13.43 3.10
CA GLN A 42 12.26 13.74 4.39
C GLN A 42 13.23 13.56 5.58
N ARG A 43 14.20 12.66 5.45
CA ARG A 43 15.26 12.38 6.42
C ARG A 43 16.55 12.06 5.67
N PRO A 44 17.73 12.08 6.34
CA PRO A 44 19.00 11.76 5.70
C PRO A 44 18.96 10.41 4.98
N ALA A 45 19.30 10.43 3.68
CA ALA A 45 19.34 9.25 2.81
C ALA A 45 20.32 9.47 1.67
N GLU A 46 20.92 8.39 1.16
CA GLU A 46 21.78 8.42 -0.04
C GLU A 46 20.90 8.40 -1.30
N ILE A 47 20.98 9.45 -2.11
CA ILE A 47 20.23 9.54 -3.38
C ILE A 47 20.99 8.80 -4.48
N LEU A 48 20.50 7.63 -4.89
CA LEU A 48 21.13 6.80 -5.93
C LEU A 48 20.95 7.38 -7.34
N GLY A 49 19.93 8.18 -7.56
CA GLY A 49 19.60 8.82 -8.82
C GLY A 49 18.16 9.33 -8.84
N TRP A 50 17.72 9.72 -10.04
CA TRP A 50 16.39 10.29 -10.27
C TRP A 50 15.55 9.36 -11.15
N THR A 51 14.26 9.24 -10.82
CA THR A 51 13.28 8.48 -11.59
C THR A 51 12.07 9.35 -11.94
N GLN A 52 11.22 8.87 -12.84
CA GLN A 52 9.99 9.54 -13.24
C GLN A 52 8.82 8.56 -13.13
N ASP A 53 7.69 9.06 -12.65
CA ASP A 53 6.47 8.26 -12.50
C ASP A 53 5.98 7.75 -13.86
N GLY A 54 5.50 6.49 -13.89
CA GLY A 54 4.95 5.87 -15.11
C GLY A 54 5.96 5.55 -16.22
N LYS A 55 7.24 5.97 -16.13
CA LYS A 55 8.24 5.78 -17.19
C LYS A 55 9.21 4.64 -16.87
N LEU A 56 8.81 3.40 -17.15
CA LEU A 56 9.63 2.20 -16.89
C LEU A 56 11.03 2.25 -17.53
N ALA A 57 11.14 2.74 -18.77
CA ALA A 57 12.44 2.82 -19.46
C ALA A 57 13.39 3.80 -18.75
N ALA A 58 12.90 4.97 -18.31
CA ALA A 58 13.70 5.94 -17.57
C ALA A 58 14.13 5.37 -16.20
N ARG A 59 13.23 4.65 -15.53
CA ARG A 59 13.53 3.97 -14.26
C ARG A 59 14.59 2.88 -14.44
N ALA A 60 14.45 2.02 -15.45
CA ALA A 60 15.44 1.00 -15.79
C ALA A 60 16.83 1.60 -16.10
N LEU A 61 16.87 2.71 -16.83
CA LEU A 61 18.12 3.43 -17.13
C LEU A 61 18.78 3.99 -15.87
N SER A 62 18.00 4.56 -14.95
CA SER A 62 18.52 5.09 -13.68
C SER A 62 19.10 3.97 -12.82
N VAL A 63 18.44 2.82 -12.75
CA VAL A 63 18.92 1.62 -12.06
C VAL A 63 20.20 1.11 -12.72
N ALA A 64 20.25 1.02 -14.05
CA ALA A 64 21.44 0.59 -14.79
C ALA A 64 22.66 1.49 -14.55
N ARG A 65 22.43 2.81 -14.40
CA ARG A 65 23.51 3.76 -14.06
C ARG A 65 23.99 3.62 -12.60
N ALA A 66 23.09 3.33 -11.68
CA ALA A 66 23.43 3.11 -10.28
C ALA A 66 24.15 1.77 -10.05
N TYR A 67 23.83 0.74 -10.84
CA TYR A 67 24.31 -0.63 -10.65
C TYR A 67 25.85 -0.75 -10.50
N PRO A 68 26.69 -0.21 -11.38
CA PRO A 68 28.15 -0.34 -11.25
C PRO A 68 28.72 0.42 -10.04
N GLN A 69 28.00 1.40 -9.52
CA GLN A 69 28.45 2.27 -8.45
C GLN A 69 27.98 1.83 -7.07
N ILE A 70 26.96 0.98 -6.98
CA ILE A 70 26.26 0.67 -5.71
C ILE A 70 27.21 0.12 -4.65
N ARG A 71 28.14 -0.76 -5.02
CA ARG A 71 29.11 -1.32 -4.05
C ARG A 71 29.97 -0.24 -3.37
N ARG A 72 30.48 0.71 -4.16
CA ARG A 72 31.30 1.82 -3.66
C ARG A 72 30.46 2.74 -2.78
N ARG A 73 29.23 3.07 -3.22
CA ARG A 73 28.34 3.97 -2.51
C ARG A 73 27.89 3.40 -1.17
N VAL A 74 27.48 2.13 -1.12
CA VAL A 74 27.08 1.51 0.16
C VAL A 74 28.26 1.34 1.13
N ARG A 75 29.47 1.07 0.64
CA ARG A 75 30.68 1.05 1.51
C ARG A 75 30.99 2.42 2.11
N ALA A 76 30.81 3.50 1.36
CA ALA A 76 30.98 4.86 1.87
C ALA A 76 29.90 5.23 2.89
N LEU A 77 28.68 4.74 2.68
CA LEU A 77 27.52 5.01 3.53
C LEU A 77 27.57 4.19 4.83
N VAL A 78 28.08 2.95 4.78
CA VAL A 78 28.10 2.01 5.91
C VAL A 78 29.49 1.44 6.09
N SER A 79 30.28 2.07 6.98
CA SER A 79 31.69 1.71 7.20
C SER A 79 31.88 0.41 8.01
N VAL A 80 30.92 0.02 8.84
CA VAL A 80 31.03 -1.10 9.82
C VAL A 80 30.28 -2.37 9.38
N GLY A 81 29.64 -2.35 8.20
CA GLY A 81 28.79 -3.45 7.74
C GLY A 81 27.32 -3.27 8.12
N VAL A 82 26.48 -4.19 7.62
CA VAL A 82 25.05 -4.29 7.92
C VAL A 82 24.67 -5.75 8.10
N ASP A 83 23.67 -6.00 8.92
CA ASP A 83 23.13 -7.35 9.13
C ASP A 83 22.20 -7.78 8.02
N VAL A 84 21.41 -6.82 7.48
CA VAL A 84 20.36 -7.05 6.48
C VAL A 84 20.39 -5.98 5.40
N ILE A 85 20.19 -6.40 4.15
CA ILE A 85 19.81 -5.53 3.03
C ILE A 85 18.33 -5.77 2.74
N LEU A 86 17.48 -4.79 3.07
CA LEU A 86 16.05 -4.79 2.74
C LEU A 86 15.86 -4.07 1.41
N ALA A 87 15.36 -4.76 0.41
CA ALA A 87 15.24 -4.24 -0.97
C ALA A 87 13.76 -4.15 -1.38
N ARG A 88 13.24 -2.94 -1.56
CA ARG A 88 11.83 -2.72 -1.92
C ARG A 88 11.64 -2.68 -3.42
N ASN A 89 10.89 -3.63 -3.94
CA ASN A 89 10.62 -3.91 -5.34
C ASN A 89 11.81 -4.55 -6.10
N LEU A 90 11.52 -5.07 -7.29
CA LEU A 90 12.42 -5.91 -8.09
C LEU A 90 13.75 -5.24 -8.44
N GLU A 91 13.72 -3.97 -8.84
CA GLU A 91 14.94 -3.24 -9.22
C GLU A 91 15.86 -2.98 -8.03
N MET A 92 15.29 -2.78 -6.84
CA MET A 92 16.07 -2.65 -5.62
C MET A 92 16.63 -4.00 -5.18
N LEU A 93 15.92 -5.10 -5.41
CA LEU A 93 16.44 -6.45 -5.18
C LEU A 93 17.68 -6.72 -6.04
N ALA A 94 17.65 -6.33 -7.32
CA ALA A 94 18.81 -6.46 -8.21
C ALA A 94 20.00 -5.63 -7.72
N LEU A 95 19.77 -4.39 -7.26
CA LEU A 95 20.80 -3.54 -6.65
C LEU A 95 21.29 -4.12 -5.32
N GLY A 96 20.38 -4.64 -4.49
CA GLY A 96 20.68 -5.23 -3.18
C GLY A 96 21.57 -6.47 -3.29
N ARG A 97 21.26 -7.36 -4.24
CA ARG A 97 22.11 -8.50 -4.56
C ARG A 97 23.52 -8.06 -4.94
N HIS A 98 23.65 -7.03 -5.79
CA HIS A 98 24.96 -6.52 -6.19
C HIS A 98 25.67 -5.80 -5.03
N ALA A 99 24.94 -5.03 -4.22
CA ALA A 99 25.46 -4.36 -3.03
C ALA A 99 25.96 -5.35 -1.96
N ARG A 100 25.29 -6.52 -1.80
CA ARG A 100 25.67 -7.58 -0.86
C ARG A 100 27.13 -7.98 -0.97
N ALA A 101 27.68 -8.01 -2.18
CA ALA A 101 29.07 -8.31 -2.43
C ALA A 101 30.07 -7.20 -1.99
N ALA A 102 29.59 -6.07 -1.48
CA ALA A 102 30.44 -5.04 -0.87
C ALA A 102 30.83 -5.39 0.57
N PHE A 103 30.14 -6.32 1.21
CA PHE A 103 30.32 -6.71 2.62
C PHE A 103 30.96 -8.08 2.72
N ALA A 104 31.92 -8.23 3.64
CA ALA A 104 32.63 -9.51 3.86
C ALA A 104 31.69 -10.58 4.44
N ASP A 105 30.84 -10.18 5.40
CA ASP A 105 29.95 -11.06 6.15
C ASP A 105 28.64 -11.42 5.42
N LYS A 106 28.50 -10.99 4.15
CA LYS A 106 27.33 -11.27 3.30
C LYS A 106 26.00 -11.10 4.06
N PRO A 107 25.54 -9.87 4.30
CA PRO A 107 24.29 -9.61 5.03
C PRO A 107 23.11 -10.36 4.42
N ALA A 108 22.09 -10.69 5.21
CA ALA A 108 20.87 -11.29 4.69
C ALA A 108 20.22 -10.36 3.64
N LEU A 109 19.80 -10.93 2.51
CA LEU A 109 19.10 -10.21 1.44
C LEU A 109 17.60 -10.47 1.55
N VAL A 110 16.84 -9.42 1.77
CA VAL A 110 15.39 -9.47 1.96
C VAL A 110 14.69 -8.72 0.84
N TYR A 111 13.73 -9.37 0.21
CA TYR A 111 12.89 -8.79 -0.83
C TYR A 111 11.58 -8.29 -0.22
N GLU A 112 11.35 -6.98 -0.21
CA GLU A 112 10.07 -6.37 0.17
C GLU A 112 9.21 -6.19 -1.08
N LEU A 113 8.23 -7.09 -1.27
CA LEU A 113 7.31 -7.14 -2.40
C LEU A 113 5.96 -6.54 -1.99
N LEU A 114 5.69 -5.30 -2.40
CA LEU A 114 4.46 -4.57 -2.04
C LEU A 114 3.60 -4.17 -3.25
N ASP A 115 4.11 -4.38 -4.47
CA ASP A 115 3.46 -4.02 -5.71
C ASP A 115 4.00 -4.90 -6.85
N ILE A 116 3.12 -5.39 -7.70
CA ILE A 116 3.47 -6.23 -8.84
C ILE A 116 3.08 -5.51 -10.13
N HIS A 117 4.09 -5.08 -10.88
CA HIS A 117 3.83 -4.38 -12.14
C HIS A 117 3.14 -5.30 -13.15
N ARG A 118 2.12 -4.79 -13.86
CA ARG A 118 1.30 -5.53 -14.85
C ARG A 118 2.13 -6.35 -15.86
N ILE A 119 3.31 -5.86 -16.24
CA ILE A 119 4.21 -6.58 -17.15
C ILE A 119 4.62 -7.95 -16.59
N MET A 120 4.64 -8.11 -15.26
CA MET A 120 4.97 -9.39 -14.61
C MET A 120 3.88 -10.45 -14.81
N LEU A 121 2.64 -10.04 -15.08
CA LEU A 121 1.47 -10.91 -15.25
C LEU A 121 1.23 -11.28 -16.73
N GLY A 122 1.84 -10.57 -17.65
CA GLY A 122 1.68 -10.78 -19.10
C GLY A 122 2.24 -12.11 -19.61
N GLN A 123 1.82 -12.51 -20.81
CA GLN A 123 2.26 -13.73 -21.48
C GLN A 123 3.37 -13.49 -22.54
N GLY A 124 3.77 -12.22 -22.74
CA GLY A 124 4.77 -11.84 -23.72
C GLY A 124 6.20 -12.25 -23.35
N THR A 125 7.12 -12.12 -24.31
CA THR A 125 8.55 -12.45 -24.10
C THR A 125 9.19 -11.58 -23.03
N ALA A 126 8.88 -10.29 -22.99
CA ALA A 126 9.36 -9.36 -21.96
C ALA A 126 8.91 -9.78 -20.56
N SER A 127 7.64 -10.19 -20.41
CA SER A 127 7.07 -10.68 -19.16
C SER A 127 7.79 -11.94 -18.67
N ARG A 128 7.99 -12.90 -19.58
CA ARG A 128 8.73 -14.14 -19.26
C ARG A 128 10.18 -13.87 -18.89
N ALA A 129 10.84 -12.94 -19.59
CA ALA A 129 12.22 -12.56 -19.30
C ALA A 129 12.34 -11.91 -17.91
N LEU A 130 11.46 -10.96 -17.57
CA LEU A 130 11.44 -10.29 -16.26
C LEU A 130 11.16 -11.29 -15.13
N ARG A 131 10.18 -12.18 -15.29
CA ARG A 131 9.93 -13.25 -14.31
C ARG A 131 11.12 -14.17 -14.12
N ARG A 132 11.85 -14.50 -15.21
CA ARG A 132 13.06 -15.30 -15.11
C ARG A 132 14.17 -14.58 -14.33
N ILE A 133 14.31 -13.27 -14.54
CA ILE A 133 15.26 -12.44 -13.77
C ILE A 133 14.87 -12.42 -12.31
N GLU A 134 13.60 -12.16 -11.99
CA GLU A 134 13.10 -12.14 -10.61
C GLU A 134 13.30 -13.49 -9.93
N ARG A 135 13.00 -14.60 -10.61
CA ARG A 135 13.24 -15.96 -10.09
C ARG A 135 14.73 -16.22 -9.78
N GLY A 136 15.62 -15.73 -10.64
CA GLY A 136 17.07 -15.82 -10.40
C GLY A 136 17.51 -14.99 -9.19
N LEU A 137 16.87 -13.86 -8.94
CA LEU A 137 17.13 -13.03 -7.76
C LEU A 137 16.53 -13.64 -6.49
N LEU A 138 15.32 -14.20 -6.58
CA LEU A 138 14.68 -14.92 -5.47
C LEU A 138 15.53 -16.10 -4.99
N ALA A 139 16.18 -16.82 -5.89
CA ALA A 139 17.07 -17.92 -5.51
C ALA A 139 18.28 -17.49 -4.65
N GLU A 140 18.60 -16.19 -4.61
CA GLU A 140 19.67 -15.63 -3.76
C GLU A 140 19.09 -14.77 -2.60
N THR A 141 17.77 -14.76 -2.44
CA THR A 141 17.05 -14.03 -1.40
C THR A 141 16.83 -14.93 -0.19
N ASP A 142 17.02 -14.41 1.00
CA ASP A 142 16.92 -15.15 2.25
C ASP A 142 15.50 -15.08 2.86
N LEU A 143 14.74 -14.02 2.55
CA LEU A 143 13.37 -13.79 3.03
C LEU A 143 12.60 -12.90 2.06
N VAL A 144 11.33 -13.18 1.85
CA VAL A 144 10.38 -12.25 1.19
C VAL A 144 9.49 -11.63 2.26
N VAL A 145 9.34 -10.30 2.23
CA VAL A 145 8.36 -9.57 3.04
C VAL A 145 7.27 -9.07 2.11
N THR A 146 6.01 -9.35 2.44
CA THR A 146 4.86 -8.89 1.64
C THR A 146 3.80 -8.23 2.50
N SER A 147 2.91 -7.43 1.90
CA SER A 147 1.85 -6.71 2.61
C SER A 147 0.46 -7.35 2.46
N SER A 148 0.36 -8.42 1.69
CA SER A 148 -0.90 -9.12 1.46
C SER A 148 -0.64 -10.61 1.20
N GLU A 149 -1.47 -11.48 1.78
CA GLU A 149 -1.46 -12.92 1.54
C GLU A 149 -1.63 -13.26 0.05
N ALA A 150 -2.38 -12.44 -0.68
CA ALA A 150 -2.63 -12.65 -2.09
C ALA A 150 -1.36 -12.50 -2.96
N PHE A 151 -0.33 -11.78 -2.54
CA PHE A 151 0.92 -11.76 -3.29
C PHE A 151 1.65 -13.09 -3.27
N GLU A 152 1.51 -13.86 -2.19
CA GLU A 152 2.05 -15.21 -2.12
C GLU A 152 1.23 -16.15 -3.00
N SER A 153 -0.08 -16.29 -2.73
CA SER A 153 -0.95 -17.28 -3.39
C SER A 153 -1.23 -16.98 -4.87
N GLU A 154 -1.32 -15.72 -5.26
CA GLU A 154 -1.72 -15.31 -6.61
C GLU A 154 -0.52 -14.96 -7.52
N TYR A 155 0.67 -14.73 -6.94
CA TYR A 155 1.85 -14.36 -7.73
C TYR A 155 3.09 -15.20 -7.44
N LEU A 156 3.60 -15.20 -6.20
CA LEU A 156 4.87 -15.86 -5.88
C LEU A 156 4.80 -17.37 -6.13
N GLU A 157 3.72 -18.03 -5.75
CA GLU A 157 3.53 -19.47 -6.00
C GLU A 157 3.31 -19.76 -7.48
N PRO A 158 2.28 -19.20 -8.18
CA PRO A 158 1.97 -19.62 -9.55
C PRO A 158 2.95 -19.10 -10.60
N TYR A 159 3.54 -17.92 -10.42
CA TYR A 159 4.42 -17.31 -11.42
C TYR A 159 5.90 -17.48 -11.14
N GLN A 160 6.30 -17.54 -9.87
CA GLN A 160 7.71 -17.63 -9.47
C GLN A 160 8.11 -19.00 -8.95
N HIS A 161 7.15 -19.85 -8.56
CA HIS A 161 7.42 -21.13 -7.88
C HIS A 161 8.30 -20.92 -6.64
N ASN A 162 7.94 -19.92 -5.85
CA ASN A 162 8.74 -19.44 -4.74
C ASN A 162 8.93 -20.52 -3.67
N THR A 163 10.16 -20.66 -3.22
CA THR A 163 10.54 -21.54 -2.08
C THR A 163 11.18 -20.76 -0.94
N VAL A 164 11.35 -19.45 -1.11
CA VAL A 164 11.90 -18.57 -0.08
C VAL A 164 10.83 -18.34 0.99
N PRO A 165 11.16 -18.36 2.28
CA PRO A 165 10.21 -18.02 3.33
C PRO A 165 9.54 -16.66 3.07
N VAL A 166 8.23 -16.59 3.31
CA VAL A 166 7.45 -15.35 3.17
C VAL A 166 6.98 -14.89 4.55
N HIS A 167 7.14 -13.61 4.84
CA HIS A 167 6.66 -12.98 6.06
C HIS A 167 5.69 -11.84 5.74
N LEU A 168 4.47 -11.94 6.26
CA LEU A 168 3.43 -10.93 6.07
C LEU A 168 3.63 -9.76 7.03
N VAL A 169 3.79 -8.56 6.47
CA VAL A 169 3.81 -7.29 7.22
C VAL A 169 2.86 -6.32 6.54
N GLU A 170 1.63 -6.29 7.00
CA GLU A 170 0.60 -5.40 6.45
C GLU A 170 1.04 -3.92 6.44
N ASN A 171 0.59 -3.16 5.45
CA ASN A 171 0.98 -1.76 5.30
C ASN A 171 0.09 -0.82 6.14
N LYS A 172 -0.11 -1.18 7.42
CA LYS A 172 -0.86 -0.39 8.38
C LYS A 172 -0.19 0.98 8.61
N PRO A 173 -0.95 2.05 8.85
CA PRO A 173 -0.39 3.34 9.24
C PRO A 173 0.30 3.26 10.60
N PHE A 174 1.41 3.97 10.75
CA PHE A 174 2.06 4.24 12.02
C PHE A 174 1.78 5.70 12.37
N LEU A 175 0.89 5.93 13.34
CA LEU A 175 0.40 7.26 13.68
C LEU A 175 0.84 7.68 15.09
N PRO A 176 1.04 9.00 15.33
CA PRO A 176 1.24 9.51 16.67
C PRO A 176 -0.04 9.34 17.51
N GLU A 177 0.12 9.09 18.81
CA GLU A 177 -1.02 8.83 19.73
C GLU A 177 -2.06 9.96 19.72
N SER A 178 -1.63 11.20 19.49
CA SER A 178 -2.52 12.37 19.40
C SER A 178 -3.56 12.31 18.28
N LEU A 179 -3.32 11.52 17.24
CA LEU A 179 -4.24 11.35 16.11
C LEU A 179 -5.11 10.10 16.24
N ILE A 180 -4.85 9.27 17.24
CA ILE A 180 -5.59 8.02 17.44
C ILE A 180 -6.91 8.31 18.18
N PRO A 181 -8.08 7.90 17.63
CA PRO A 181 -9.35 8.09 18.31
C PRO A 181 -9.37 7.42 19.69
N GLN A 182 -9.86 8.13 20.71
CA GLN A 182 -9.98 7.63 22.09
C GLN A 182 -11.30 6.90 22.36
N GLY A 183 -12.07 6.58 21.34
CA GLY A 183 -13.36 5.87 21.44
C GLY A 183 -13.94 5.56 20.07
N ALA A 184 -15.01 4.80 20.05
CA ALA A 184 -15.80 4.57 18.84
C ALA A 184 -16.32 5.91 18.33
N ARG A 185 -15.99 6.26 17.09
CA ARG A 185 -16.49 7.48 16.49
C ARG A 185 -17.86 7.23 15.89
N LEU A 186 -18.84 7.92 16.42
CA LEU A 186 -20.16 8.04 15.82
C LEU A 186 -20.16 9.35 15.01
N ALA A 187 -19.83 9.30 13.73
CA ALA A 187 -20.15 10.42 12.85
C ALA A 187 -21.67 10.46 12.70
N PRO A 188 -22.33 11.62 12.91
CA PRO A 188 -23.77 11.71 12.69
C PRO A 188 -24.03 11.48 11.20
N VAL A 189 -24.85 10.47 10.90
CA VAL A 189 -25.47 10.34 9.58
C VAL A 189 -26.28 11.61 9.37
N THR A 190 -25.99 12.37 8.32
CA THR A 190 -26.86 13.46 7.89
C THR A 190 -28.23 12.85 7.67
N GLN A 191 -29.29 13.34 8.33
CA GLN A 191 -30.61 12.70 8.35
C GLN A 191 -31.03 12.19 6.97
N GLY A 192 -31.02 10.87 6.79
CA GLY A 192 -31.48 10.18 5.58
C GLY A 192 -30.51 10.10 4.40
N GLN A 193 -29.34 10.74 4.44
CA GLN A 193 -28.35 10.69 3.37
C GLN A 193 -27.06 9.99 3.82
N ILE A 194 -26.58 9.01 3.04
CA ILE A 194 -25.35 8.28 3.32
C ILE A 194 -24.19 8.97 2.60
N THR A 195 -23.15 9.32 3.35
CA THR A 195 -21.93 9.93 2.80
C THR A 195 -20.85 8.87 2.57
N ILE A 196 -20.41 8.74 1.31
CA ILE A 196 -19.35 7.81 0.90
C ILE A 196 -18.05 8.61 0.71
N GLY A 197 -16.96 8.17 1.35
CA GLY A 197 -15.65 8.79 1.23
C GLY A 197 -14.75 8.06 0.23
N TRP A 198 -14.22 8.77 -0.79
CA TRP A 198 -13.21 8.24 -1.71
C TRP A 198 -11.93 9.05 -1.60
N PHE A 199 -10.88 8.45 -1.00
CA PHE A 199 -9.66 9.16 -0.57
C PHE A 199 -8.38 8.59 -1.18
N GLY A 200 -7.33 9.42 -1.28
CA GLY A 200 -5.97 9.04 -1.67
C GLY A 200 -5.63 9.34 -3.12
N ILE A 201 -5.02 8.39 -3.85
CA ILE A 201 -4.71 8.56 -5.27
C ILE A 201 -5.96 8.18 -6.08
N LEU A 202 -6.54 9.18 -6.77
CA LEU A 202 -7.80 9.06 -7.51
C LEU A 202 -7.49 8.70 -8.97
N ARG A 203 -7.31 7.40 -9.26
CA ARG A 203 -6.89 6.89 -10.58
C ARG A 203 -7.83 5.84 -11.17
N CYS A 204 -8.88 5.47 -10.46
CA CYS A 204 -9.84 4.48 -10.94
C CYS A 204 -11.00 5.15 -11.66
N ARG A 205 -10.98 5.18 -12.99
CA ARG A 205 -12.07 5.72 -13.81
C ARG A 205 -13.41 5.05 -13.50
N TRP A 206 -13.41 3.74 -13.40
CA TRP A 206 -14.61 2.97 -13.05
C TRP A 206 -15.21 3.43 -11.71
N SER A 207 -14.39 3.71 -10.69
CA SER A 207 -14.89 4.24 -9.41
C SER A 207 -15.56 5.59 -9.57
N LEU A 208 -14.96 6.51 -10.35
CA LEU A 208 -15.54 7.83 -10.61
C LEU A 208 -16.89 7.71 -11.32
N GLU A 209 -16.95 6.92 -12.39
CA GLU A 209 -18.19 6.72 -13.18
C GLU A 209 -19.29 6.00 -12.39
N THR A 210 -18.88 5.06 -11.53
CA THR A 210 -19.82 4.33 -10.67
C THR A 210 -20.41 5.25 -9.59
N LEU A 211 -19.59 6.07 -8.94
CA LEU A 211 -20.03 7.02 -7.93
C LEU A 211 -20.93 8.13 -8.52
N ASP A 212 -20.59 8.63 -9.72
CA ASP A 212 -21.45 9.56 -10.45
C ASP A 212 -22.80 8.92 -10.81
N GLY A 213 -22.77 7.73 -11.37
CA GLY A 213 -23.99 7.00 -11.73
C GLY A 213 -24.85 6.63 -10.52
N LEU A 214 -24.23 6.19 -9.41
CA LEU A 214 -24.93 5.84 -8.17
C LEU A 214 -25.72 7.04 -7.61
N THR A 215 -25.08 8.21 -7.53
CA THR A 215 -25.71 9.42 -7.01
C THR A 215 -26.82 9.95 -7.91
N ARG A 216 -26.63 9.92 -9.23
CA ARG A 216 -27.66 10.35 -10.20
C ARG A 216 -28.87 9.43 -10.24
N ARG A 217 -28.69 8.12 -10.06
CA ARG A 217 -29.80 7.15 -10.04
C ARG A 217 -30.58 7.19 -8.72
N ASN A 218 -29.92 7.64 -7.63
CA ASN A 218 -30.50 7.67 -6.29
C ASN A 218 -30.43 9.09 -5.71
N PRO A 219 -31.14 10.08 -6.28
CA PRO A 219 -31.02 11.48 -5.90
C PRO A 219 -31.43 11.68 -4.43
N GLY A 220 -30.60 12.40 -3.68
CA GLY A 220 -30.80 12.67 -2.26
C GLY A 220 -30.47 11.52 -1.30
N ARG A 221 -30.16 10.32 -1.77
CA ARG A 221 -29.80 9.18 -0.93
C ARG A 221 -28.31 9.11 -0.61
N TYR A 222 -27.46 9.37 -1.58
CA TYR A 222 -26.00 9.31 -1.43
C TYR A 222 -25.34 10.65 -1.72
N ARG A 223 -24.32 10.95 -0.93
CA ARG A 223 -23.35 12.01 -1.15
C ARG A 223 -21.95 11.38 -1.20
N VAL A 224 -21.07 11.92 -2.03
CA VAL A 224 -19.70 11.43 -2.11
C VAL A 224 -18.74 12.56 -1.79
N VAL A 225 -17.89 12.35 -0.79
CA VAL A 225 -16.78 13.25 -0.46
C VAL A 225 -15.51 12.63 -1.05
N ILE A 226 -14.84 13.41 -1.90
CA ILE A 226 -13.65 12.98 -2.63
C ILE A 226 -12.48 13.85 -2.16
N SER A 227 -11.44 13.24 -1.60
CA SER A 227 -10.22 13.96 -1.21
C SER A 227 -8.98 13.20 -1.62
N GLY A 228 -8.04 13.90 -2.24
CA GLY A 228 -6.80 13.29 -2.69
C GLY A 228 -6.27 13.90 -3.97
N ARG A 229 -5.35 13.16 -4.61
CA ARG A 229 -4.69 13.60 -5.83
C ARG A 229 -5.23 12.87 -7.06
N PRO A 230 -5.95 13.57 -7.96
CA PRO A 230 -6.38 12.98 -9.23
C PRO A 230 -5.19 12.65 -10.13
N SER A 231 -5.20 11.48 -10.76
CA SER A 231 -4.26 11.10 -11.82
C SER A 231 -4.83 11.55 -13.16
N LEU A 232 -4.57 12.81 -13.52
CA LEU A 232 -5.13 13.43 -14.73
C LEU A 232 -4.57 12.83 -16.04
N ASP A 233 -3.47 12.11 -15.99
CA ASP A 233 -2.97 11.29 -17.09
C ASP A 233 -3.84 10.04 -17.34
N VAL A 234 -4.54 9.55 -16.32
CA VAL A 234 -5.46 8.40 -16.40
C VAL A 234 -6.90 8.83 -16.56
N ILE A 235 -7.31 9.90 -15.88
CA ILE A 235 -8.66 10.46 -15.88
C ILE A 235 -8.57 11.95 -16.24
N PRO A 236 -8.33 12.32 -17.51
CA PRO A 236 -8.13 13.71 -17.90
C PRO A 236 -9.38 14.60 -17.73
N ASP A 237 -10.55 14.00 -17.73
CA ASP A 237 -11.86 14.63 -17.56
C ASP A 237 -12.42 14.54 -16.12
N PHE A 238 -11.56 14.27 -15.13
CA PHE A 238 -11.95 14.09 -13.71
C PHE A 238 -12.86 15.21 -13.20
N HIS A 239 -12.47 16.48 -13.40
CA HIS A 239 -13.24 17.62 -12.95
C HIS A 239 -14.55 17.77 -13.74
N ALA A 240 -14.53 17.53 -15.05
CA ALA A 240 -15.72 17.62 -15.90
C ALA A 240 -16.82 16.60 -15.54
N VAL A 241 -16.45 15.45 -14.93
CA VAL A 241 -17.42 14.48 -14.41
C VAL A 241 -18.01 14.94 -13.06
N ILE A 242 -17.20 15.56 -12.20
CA ILE A 242 -17.62 15.95 -10.85
C ILE A 242 -18.47 17.24 -10.86
N GLU A 243 -18.01 18.28 -11.57
CA GLU A 243 -18.62 19.61 -11.54
C GLU A 243 -20.13 19.65 -11.80
N PRO A 244 -20.72 18.85 -12.72
CA PRO A 244 -22.16 18.86 -12.98
C PRO A 244 -22.99 18.01 -12.02
N ASN A 245 -22.40 17.47 -10.95
CA ASN A 245 -23.09 16.59 -9.99
C ASN A 245 -22.91 17.09 -8.56
N ASP A 246 -23.89 17.81 -8.03
CA ASP A 246 -23.88 18.42 -6.69
C ASP A 246 -23.73 17.37 -5.55
N ALA A 247 -23.96 16.09 -5.84
CA ALA A 247 -23.76 14.99 -4.87
C ALA A 247 -22.30 14.53 -4.79
N LEU A 248 -21.42 14.98 -5.69
CA LEU A 248 -19.98 14.71 -5.68
C LEU A 248 -19.21 15.95 -5.21
N GLU A 249 -18.61 15.91 -4.05
CA GLU A 249 -17.82 17.00 -3.50
C GLU A 249 -16.33 16.69 -3.55
N PHE A 250 -15.57 17.38 -4.40
CA PHE A 250 -14.11 17.28 -4.43
C PHE A 250 -13.48 18.35 -3.54
N ARG A 251 -12.77 17.92 -2.48
CA ARG A 251 -12.14 18.80 -1.49
C ARG A 251 -10.64 19.05 -1.74
N GLY A 252 -10.08 18.49 -2.82
CA GLY A 252 -8.65 18.59 -3.09
C GLY A 252 -7.81 17.61 -2.30
N SER A 253 -6.49 17.85 -2.29
CA SER A 253 -5.54 17.05 -1.53
C SER A 253 -5.64 17.31 -0.04
N TYR A 254 -5.27 16.32 0.78
CA TYR A 254 -5.22 16.43 2.23
C TYR A 254 -3.81 16.17 2.77
N ALA A 255 -3.50 16.73 3.92
CA ALA A 255 -2.25 16.52 4.63
C ALA A 255 -2.30 15.21 5.44
N TRP A 256 -1.57 14.21 4.97
CA TRP A 256 -1.42 12.95 5.70
C TRP A 256 -0.29 13.10 6.74
N PRO A 257 -0.42 12.65 7.99
CA PRO A 257 -1.59 12.00 8.59
C PRO A 257 -2.58 12.95 9.28
N ASP A 258 -2.29 14.23 9.35
CA ASP A 258 -2.93 15.19 10.27
C ASP A 258 -4.43 15.39 9.99
N GLU A 259 -4.84 15.32 8.71
CA GLU A 259 -6.24 15.50 8.29
C GLU A 259 -7.04 14.18 8.19
N LEU A 260 -6.46 13.03 8.53
CA LEU A 260 -7.20 11.75 8.54
C LEU A 260 -8.44 11.77 9.43
N PRO A 261 -8.41 12.32 10.66
CA PRO A 261 -9.60 12.40 11.50
C PRO A 261 -10.74 13.19 10.85
N GLU A 262 -10.41 14.25 10.12
CA GLU A 262 -11.39 15.11 9.46
C GLU A 262 -12.02 14.40 8.25
N ILE A 263 -11.20 13.88 7.32
CA ILE A 263 -11.72 13.29 6.08
C ILE A 263 -12.54 12.02 6.33
N TYR A 264 -12.07 11.12 7.20
CA TYR A 264 -12.83 9.91 7.55
C TYR A 264 -14.03 10.23 8.47
N GLY A 265 -13.93 11.32 9.20
CA GLY A 265 -15.02 11.81 10.01
C GLY A 265 -16.15 12.45 9.23
N ALA A 266 -15.91 12.81 8.01
CA ALA A 266 -16.90 13.41 7.13
C ALA A 266 -17.71 12.35 6.34
N CYS A 267 -17.44 11.04 6.49
CA CYS A 267 -18.14 10.01 5.75
C CYS A 267 -18.69 8.87 6.64
N ASP A 268 -19.71 8.20 6.13
CA ASP A 268 -20.36 7.05 6.76
C ASP A 268 -19.73 5.74 6.32
N LEU A 269 -19.26 5.68 5.06
CA LEU A 269 -18.66 4.50 4.43
C LEU A 269 -17.41 4.91 3.67
N ALA A 270 -16.39 4.06 3.69
CA ALA A 270 -15.15 4.26 2.92
C ALA A 270 -15.18 3.47 1.61
N TRP A 271 -14.99 4.14 0.47
CA TRP A 271 -14.93 3.52 -0.85
C TRP A 271 -13.56 2.87 -1.09
N LEU A 272 -13.53 1.53 -1.09
CA LEU A 272 -12.32 0.75 -1.35
C LEU A 272 -12.36 0.00 -2.69
N LEU A 273 -13.46 0.11 -3.42
CA LEU A 273 -13.59 -0.48 -4.74
C LEU A 273 -12.55 0.14 -5.69
N ASP A 274 -11.77 -0.69 -6.35
CA ASP A 274 -10.74 -0.27 -7.31
C ASP A 274 -10.68 -1.25 -8.49
N ARG A 275 -10.74 -0.69 -9.70
CA ARG A 275 -10.64 -1.43 -10.97
C ARG A 275 -9.53 -0.85 -11.85
N PHE A 276 -8.56 -0.18 -11.24
CA PHE A 276 -7.41 0.37 -11.98
C PHE A 276 -6.52 -0.74 -12.54
N ASP A 277 -6.34 -1.84 -11.78
CA ASP A 277 -5.50 -2.99 -12.14
C ASP A 277 -6.20 -4.31 -11.78
N PRO A 278 -7.33 -4.64 -12.46
CA PRO A 278 -8.08 -5.85 -12.17
C PRO A 278 -7.28 -7.10 -12.56
N GLY A 279 -7.41 -8.17 -11.79
CA GLY A 279 -6.60 -9.38 -11.92
C GLY A 279 -5.14 -9.21 -11.46
N GLY A 280 -4.85 -8.12 -10.76
CA GLY A 280 -3.54 -7.76 -10.23
C GLY A 280 -3.67 -6.98 -8.92
N ASN A 281 -2.94 -5.88 -8.78
CA ASN A 281 -2.87 -5.13 -7.52
C ASN A 281 -4.23 -4.67 -6.98
N SER A 282 -5.19 -4.29 -7.83
CA SER A 282 -6.53 -3.89 -7.35
C SER A 282 -7.26 -5.02 -6.62
N ASP A 283 -7.00 -6.26 -7.00
CA ASP A 283 -7.65 -7.44 -6.40
C ASP A 283 -6.83 -8.01 -5.23
N TRP A 284 -5.52 -7.77 -5.19
CA TRP A 284 -4.59 -8.39 -4.24
C TRP A 284 -4.16 -7.51 -3.08
N LEU A 285 -4.15 -6.18 -3.26
CA LEU A 285 -3.71 -5.24 -2.23
C LEU A 285 -4.70 -5.12 -1.07
N LEU A 286 -4.14 -4.85 0.12
CA LEU A 286 -4.85 -4.24 1.24
C LEU A 286 -4.44 -2.76 1.32
N PRO A 287 -5.26 -1.83 0.79
CA PRO A 287 -4.89 -0.43 0.68
C PRO A 287 -4.90 0.28 2.03
N ASN A 288 -4.14 1.36 2.18
CA ASN A 288 -4.12 2.17 3.41
C ASN A 288 -5.52 2.60 3.85
N ARG A 289 -6.40 2.90 2.91
CA ARG A 289 -7.81 3.28 3.16
C ARG A 289 -8.59 2.25 3.99
N LEU A 290 -8.25 0.96 3.90
CA LEU A 290 -8.87 -0.07 4.72
C LEU A 290 -8.53 0.14 6.20
N TYR A 291 -7.27 0.37 6.49
CA TYR A 291 -6.78 0.56 7.86
C TYR A 291 -7.18 1.91 8.44
N GLU A 292 -7.05 2.95 7.64
CA GLU A 292 -7.43 4.31 8.01
C GLU A 292 -8.94 4.39 8.26
N GLY A 293 -9.77 3.88 7.33
CA GLY A 293 -11.22 3.80 7.51
C GLY A 293 -11.63 3.00 8.73
N GLY A 294 -11.01 1.83 8.94
CA GLY A 294 -11.22 0.98 10.11
C GLY A 294 -10.89 1.69 11.41
N LEU A 295 -9.77 2.42 11.47
CA LEU A 295 -9.35 3.19 12.65
C LEU A 295 -10.30 4.33 12.99
N PHE A 296 -10.77 5.05 11.96
CA PHE A 296 -11.63 6.23 12.14
C PHE A 296 -13.13 5.92 12.05
N GLY A 297 -13.53 4.65 12.04
CA GLY A 297 -14.93 4.22 12.13
C GLY A 297 -15.74 4.40 10.85
N ALA A 298 -15.09 4.40 9.67
CA ALA A 298 -15.73 4.39 8.36
C ALA A 298 -15.70 2.97 7.75
N PRO A 299 -16.82 2.20 7.82
CA PRO A 299 -16.88 0.84 7.30
C PRO A 299 -16.55 0.79 5.81
N PRO A 300 -15.73 -0.19 5.36
CA PRO A 300 -15.31 -0.29 3.98
C PRO A 300 -16.43 -0.80 3.08
N ILE A 301 -16.44 -0.33 1.81
CA ILE A 301 -17.17 -0.94 0.70
C ILE A 301 -16.13 -1.63 -0.19
N GLY A 302 -16.23 -2.94 -0.41
CA GLY A 302 -15.26 -3.71 -1.16
C GLY A 302 -15.85 -4.82 -2.05
N LEU A 303 -15.16 -5.18 -3.14
CA LEU A 303 -15.55 -6.30 -4.00
C LEU A 303 -15.28 -7.64 -3.31
N SER A 304 -16.27 -8.53 -3.28
CA SER A 304 -16.22 -9.81 -2.54
C SER A 304 -15.08 -10.73 -2.98
N HIS A 305 -14.74 -10.76 -4.27
CA HIS A 305 -13.70 -11.64 -4.83
C HIS A 305 -12.27 -11.17 -4.56
N THR A 306 -12.09 -9.90 -4.13
CA THR A 306 -10.76 -9.33 -3.87
C THR A 306 -10.22 -9.71 -2.49
N GLN A 307 -8.94 -9.46 -2.24
CA GLN A 307 -8.35 -9.66 -0.92
C GLN A 307 -9.03 -8.80 0.16
N ILE A 308 -9.46 -7.58 -0.20
CA ILE A 308 -10.27 -6.73 0.67
C ILE A 308 -11.57 -7.45 1.02
N GLY A 309 -12.32 -7.96 0.04
CA GLY A 309 -13.58 -8.66 0.26
C GLY A 309 -13.42 -9.92 1.11
N ARG A 310 -12.37 -10.72 0.85
CA ARG A 310 -12.03 -11.89 1.68
C ARG A 310 -11.77 -11.52 3.15
N ARG A 311 -11.02 -10.43 3.38
CA ARG A 311 -10.78 -9.90 4.73
C ARG A 311 -12.07 -9.42 5.39
N MET A 312 -12.88 -8.64 4.66
CA MET A 312 -14.17 -8.15 5.16
C MET A 312 -15.10 -9.29 5.56
N ALA A 313 -15.19 -10.36 4.76
CA ALA A 313 -15.99 -11.55 5.07
C ALA A 313 -15.48 -12.26 6.32
N ARG A 314 -14.17 -12.48 6.42
CA ARG A 314 -13.53 -13.15 7.57
C ARG A 314 -13.73 -12.36 8.88
N GLU A 315 -13.72 -11.05 8.79
CA GLU A 315 -13.79 -10.17 9.95
C GLU A 315 -15.21 -9.67 10.26
N GLY A 316 -16.17 -9.88 9.38
CA GLY A 316 -17.55 -9.42 9.54
C GLY A 316 -17.68 -7.88 9.51
N ILE A 317 -16.90 -7.20 8.65
CA ILE A 317 -16.86 -5.74 8.56
C ILE A 317 -17.27 -5.23 7.18
N GLY A 318 -17.90 -4.06 7.12
CA GLY A 318 -18.18 -3.32 5.89
C GLY A 318 -19.23 -3.94 4.98
N VAL A 319 -19.35 -3.38 3.77
CA VAL A 319 -20.36 -3.74 2.76
C VAL A 319 -19.69 -4.45 1.59
N GLN A 320 -20.07 -5.69 1.33
CA GLN A 320 -19.52 -6.47 0.23
C GLN A 320 -20.34 -6.30 -1.05
N VAL A 321 -19.68 -5.96 -2.13
CA VAL A 321 -20.25 -5.85 -3.48
C VAL A 321 -19.88 -7.12 -4.26
N SER A 322 -20.89 -7.81 -4.80
CA SER A 322 -20.72 -9.12 -5.46
C SER A 322 -19.99 -9.05 -6.79
N ALA A 323 -20.16 -7.95 -7.55
CA ALA A 323 -19.62 -7.78 -8.89
C ALA A 323 -19.35 -6.30 -9.21
N PRO A 324 -18.46 -5.99 -10.18
CA PRO A 324 -18.08 -4.61 -10.49
C PRO A 324 -19.07 -3.90 -11.43
N GLU A 325 -20.36 -4.13 -11.25
CA GLU A 325 -21.44 -3.44 -11.96
C GLU A 325 -22.15 -2.48 -11.02
N ILE A 326 -22.61 -1.34 -11.54
CA ILE A 326 -23.30 -0.32 -10.73
C ILE A 326 -24.56 -0.90 -10.05
N SER A 327 -25.28 -1.81 -10.68
CA SER A 327 -26.43 -2.48 -10.08
C SER A 327 -26.06 -3.30 -8.85
N ALA A 328 -24.92 -4.01 -8.88
CA ALA A 328 -24.45 -4.76 -7.73
C ALA A 328 -24.02 -3.84 -6.58
N VAL A 329 -23.51 -2.63 -6.87
CA VAL A 329 -23.23 -1.59 -5.87
C VAL A 329 -24.54 -1.07 -5.28
N GLU A 330 -25.54 -0.78 -6.11
CA GLU A 330 -26.88 -0.35 -5.70
C GLU A 330 -27.53 -1.40 -4.80
N ASP A 331 -27.54 -2.67 -5.21
CA ASP A 331 -28.11 -3.78 -4.45
C ASP A 331 -27.43 -3.95 -3.07
N ALA A 332 -26.11 -3.83 -3.03
CA ALA A 332 -25.33 -3.93 -1.79
C ALA A 332 -25.58 -2.76 -0.82
N LEU A 333 -25.82 -1.56 -1.34
CA LEU A 333 -26.07 -0.35 -0.54
C LEU A 333 -27.55 -0.11 -0.27
N ALA A 334 -28.48 -0.76 -0.98
CA ALA A 334 -29.92 -0.58 -0.83
C ALA A 334 -30.41 -0.84 0.62
N PRO A 335 -29.96 -1.90 1.32
CA PRO A 335 -30.41 -2.17 2.70
C PRO A 335 -29.77 -1.24 3.72
N ILE A 336 -28.71 -0.48 3.37
CA ILE A 336 -27.95 0.31 4.34
C ILE A 336 -28.75 1.55 4.76
N GLY A 337 -29.09 1.61 6.04
CA GLY A 337 -29.72 2.74 6.70
C GLY A 337 -28.96 3.07 8.00
N PRO A 338 -29.51 3.94 8.86
CA PRO A 338 -28.88 4.31 10.12
C PRO A 338 -28.58 3.13 11.04
N GLU A 339 -29.49 2.14 11.11
CA GLU A 339 -29.35 0.95 11.96
C GLU A 339 -28.23 0.05 11.46
N GLU A 340 -28.17 -0.22 10.16
CA GLU A 340 -27.12 -1.04 9.54
C GLU A 340 -25.75 -0.35 9.65
N LEU A 341 -25.68 0.98 9.48
CA LEU A 341 -24.45 1.74 9.68
C LEU A 341 -23.93 1.61 11.11
N GLU A 342 -24.81 1.65 12.11
CA GLU A 342 -24.43 1.48 13.50
C GLU A 342 -23.89 0.06 13.77
N VAL A 343 -24.53 -0.96 13.20
CA VAL A 343 -24.04 -2.36 13.26
C VAL A 343 -22.65 -2.47 12.64
N LEU A 344 -22.43 -1.89 11.46
CA LEU A 344 -21.12 -1.91 10.77
C LEU A 344 -20.04 -1.17 11.56
N ARG A 345 -20.36 -0.02 12.15
CA ARG A 345 -19.43 0.75 13.00
C ARG A 345 -19.10 0.00 14.29
N SER A 346 -20.09 -0.62 14.90
CA SER A 346 -19.89 -1.46 16.09
C SER A 346 -18.99 -2.65 15.81
N ALA A 347 -19.12 -3.27 14.62
CA ALA A 347 -18.24 -4.34 14.18
C ALA A 347 -16.78 -3.87 14.02
N LEU A 348 -16.55 -2.65 13.50
CA LEU A 348 -15.20 -2.06 13.43
C LEU A 348 -14.65 -1.75 14.82
N ALA A 349 -15.47 -1.14 15.70
CA ALA A 349 -15.07 -0.75 17.05
C ALA A 349 -14.75 -1.96 17.95
N ALA A 350 -15.35 -3.11 17.68
CA ALA A 350 -15.08 -4.37 18.38
C ALA A 350 -13.70 -4.97 18.00
N ARG A 351 -13.04 -4.46 16.95
CA ARG A 351 -11.72 -4.93 16.56
C ARG A 351 -10.63 -4.30 17.40
N GLU A 352 -9.60 -5.08 17.71
CA GLU A 352 -8.42 -4.56 18.38
C GLU A 352 -7.75 -3.46 17.53
N ARG A 353 -7.22 -2.44 18.19
CA ARG A 353 -6.50 -1.34 17.55
C ARG A 353 -5.36 -1.83 16.65
N ALA A 354 -4.70 -2.92 17.01
CA ALA A 354 -3.67 -3.59 16.22
C ALA A 354 -4.15 -4.09 14.85
N SER A 355 -5.46 -4.24 14.62
CA SER A 355 -6.03 -4.55 13.31
C SER A 355 -5.87 -3.40 12.32
N TRP A 356 -5.78 -2.16 12.82
CA TRP A 356 -5.79 -0.93 12.02
C TRP A 356 -4.48 -0.16 12.04
N LEU A 357 -3.70 -0.29 13.11
CA LEU A 357 -2.44 0.44 13.30
C LEU A 357 -1.26 -0.50 13.35
N ALA A 358 -0.15 -0.08 12.75
CA ALA A 358 1.14 -0.70 12.99
C ALA A 358 1.57 -0.43 14.43
N SER A 359 1.98 -1.46 15.12
CA SER A 359 2.40 -1.43 16.51
C SER A 359 3.89 -1.73 16.67
N ALA A 360 4.42 -1.51 17.87
CA ALA A 360 5.75 -1.98 18.24
C ALA A 360 5.88 -3.52 18.12
N ALA A 361 4.77 -4.25 18.32
CA ALA A 361 4.73 -5.70 18.15
C ALA A 361 4.89 -6.12 16.67
N ASP A 362 4.23 -5.41 15.73
CA ASP A 362 4.43 -5.65 14.29
C ASP A 362 5.89 -5.39 13.89
N GLY A 363 6.48 -4.31 14.41
CA GLY A 363 7.90 -4.00 14.21
C GLY A 363 8.82 -5.09 14.77
N ALA A 364 8.55 -5.56 15.99
CA ALA A 364 9.31 -6.63 16.64
C ALA A 364 9.19 -7.96 15.89
N ALA A 365 7.99 -8.31 15.39
CA ALA A 365 7.76 -9.51 14.58
C ALA A 365 8.55 -9.44 13.26
N MET A 366 8.50 -8.30 12.56
CA MET A 366 9.31 -8.07 11.36
C MET A 366 10.80 -8.19 11.66
N LEU A 367 11.27 -7.56 12.76
CA LEU A 367 12.67 -7.62 13.15
C LEU A 367 13.12 -9.06 13.47
N ALA A 368 12.27 -9.86 14.10
CA ALA A 368 12.52 -11.27 14.37
C ALA A 368 12.63 -12.08 13.06
N ALA A 369 11.70 -11.85 12.11
CA ALA A 369 11.74 -12.49 10.80
C ALA A 369 13.02 -12.12 10.02
N LEU A 370 13.47 -10.86 10.09
CA LEU A 370 14.71 -10.39 9.47
C LEU A 370 15.97 -11.03 10.11
N ARG A 371 15.91 -11.45 11.37
CA ARG A 371 17.03 -12.13 12.08
C ARG A 371 17.13 -13.62 11.76
N ALA A 372 16.04 -14.28 11.43
CA ALA A 372 16.02 -15.73 11.20
C ALA A 372 17.04 -16.20 10.14
N PRO A 373 17.17 -15.55 8.96
CA PRO A 373 18.17 -15.92 7.97
C PRO A 373 19.61 -15.74 8.46
N ILE A 374 19.88 -14.75 9.32
CA ILE A 374 21.23 -14.50 9.86
C ILE A 374 21.67 -15.64 10.75
N GLN A 375 20.74 -16.14 11.59
CA GLN A 375 21.01 -17.24 12.51
C GLN A 375 21.23 -18.57 11.80
N SER A 376 20.47 -18.85 10.72
CA SER A 376 20.65 -20.08 9.94
C SER A 376 21.93 -20.09 9.10
N ASN A 377 22.45 -18.93 8.72
CA ASN A 377 23.74 -18.83 8.00
C ASN A 377 24.97 -18.90 8.92
N ALA A 378 24.77 -18.73 10.24
CA ALA A 378 25.84 -18.80 11.26
C ALA A 378 25.98 -20.19 11.91
N ALA A 379 25.02 -21.09 11.67
CA ALA A 379 25.01 -22.46 12.15
C ALA A 379 25.53 -23.43 11.09
#